data_50c00bfe492ed96021acec1d3490c0a0
#
_entry.id   50c00bfe492ed96021acec1d3490c0a0
#
_cell.length_a   1.000
_cell.length_b   1.000
_cell.length_c   1.000
_cell.angle_alpha   90.00
_cell.angle_beta   90.00
_cell.angle_gamma   90.00
#
_symmetry.space_group_name_H-M   'P 1'
#
loop_
_entity.id
_entity.type
_entity.pdbx_description
1 polymer ?
#
loop_
_entity_poly.entity_id
_entity_poly.type
_entity_poly.pdbx_seq_one_letter_code
_entity_poly.pdbx_strand_id
1 'polypeptide(L)'
;MVSTCSGSHSAVNDQFKNVGVVRFFPKGSFLFRQGDKVGNLFFVQTGLVKAYYETIDGKEFIKSFVGEGEFIASMQAVVADNTCSFSVLSLEASQVLEVPQQALLNLVACDLEVAWSVNKMLLDLSMKKEQREYELLCMPPEARYLAFCERGFELIGRLSQNDIARYLGITPVALSRIRRRLGVQAAR
;
A
#
# COMPACT_ATOMS: atom_id res chain seq x y z
N MET A 1 -11.07 21.32 -4.55
CA MET A 1 -10.33 21.58 -3.30
C MET A 1 -10.38 20.29 -2.48
N VAL A 2 -9.39 19.43 -2.61
CA VAL A 2 -9.24 18.24 -1.74
C VAL A 2 -8.15 18.60 -0.75
N SER A 3 -8.60 18.96 0.46
CA SER A 3 -7.72 19.27 1.59
C SER A 3 -6.94 18.00 1.96
N THR A 4 -5.64 18.07 1.91
CA THR A 4 -4.71 17.02 2.35
C THR A 4 -4.92 16.75 3.84
N CYS A 5 -5.58 15.64 4.17
CA CYS A 5 -5.80 15.17 5.54
C CYS A 5 -4.54 14.53 6.14
N SER A 6 -3.46 15.28 6.28
CA SER A 6 -2.25 14.82 6.98
C SER A 6 -2.34 14.87 8.53
N GLY A 7 -3.37 15.51 9.07
CA GLY A 7 -3.49 15.73 10.53
C GLY A 7 -4.06 14.56 11.34
N SER A 8 -4.89 13.70 10.75
CA SER A 8 -5.56 12.61 11.49
C SER A 8 -4.71 11.33 11.65
N HIS A 9 -3.72 11.13 10.80
CA HIS A 9 -2.81 9.98 10.88
C HIS A 9 -1.77 10.12 12.01
N SER A 10 -1.43 11.35 12.43
CA SER A 10 -0.44 11.59 13.49
C SER A 10 -0.91 11.12 14.87
N ALA A 11 -2.14 11.45 15.27
CA ALA A 11 -2.68 11.09 16.59
C ALA A 11 -2.84 9.57 16.78
N VAL A 12 -3.31 8.87 15.72
CA VAL A 12 -3.43 7.41 15.73
C VAL A 12 -2.08 6.72 15.79
N ASN A 13 -1.09 7.30 15.11
CA ASN A 13 0.27 6.76 15.09
C ASN A 13 0.90 6.76 16.49
N ASP A 14 0.65 7.79 17.29
CA ASP A 14 1.21 7.88 18.66
C ASP A 14 0.57 6.86 19.62
N GLN A 15 -0.72 6.59 19.49
CA GLN A 15 -1.40 5.56 20.28
C GLN A 15 -0.96 4.14 19.89
N PHE A 16 -0.71 3.89 18.61
CA PHE A 16 -0.20 2.60 18.14
C PHE A 16 1.26 2.35 18.53
N LYS A 17 2.08 3.40 18.70
CA LYS A 17 3.47 3.28 19.20
C LYS A 17 3.58 2.58 20.55
N ASN A 18 2.59 2.76 21.42
CA ASN A 18 2.59 2.19 22.76
C ASN A 18 2.31 0.68 22.78
N VAL A 19 1.70 0.14 21.72
CA VAL A 19 1.29 -1.27 21.63
C VAL A 19 1.95 -2.03 20.48
N GLY A 20 2.65 -1.31 19.61
CA GLY A 20 3.35 -1.87 18.47
C GLY A 20 4.84 -2.05 18.73
N VAL A 21 5.47 -2.81 17.86
CA VAL A 21 6.93 -3.04 17.84
C VAL A 21 7.50 -2.49 16.54
N VAL A 22 8.52 -1.64 16.67
CA VAL A 22 9.23 -1.11 15.50
C VAL A 22 10.14 -2.20 14.91
N ARG A 23 9.96 -2.48 13.63
CA ARG A 23 10.75 -3.44 12.88
C ARG A 23 11.48 -2.76 11.74
N PHE A 24 12.70 -3.22 11.48
CA PHE A 24 13.50 -2.79 10.34
C PHE A 24 13.50 -3.84 9.24
N PHE A 25 13.16 -3.45 8.03
CA PHE A 25 13.13 -4.30 6.85
C PHE A 25 14.13 -3.80 5.81
N PRO A 26 15.22 -4.54 5.55
CA PRO A 26 16.12 -4.25 4.43
C PRO A 26 15.37 -4.28 3.09
N LYS A 27 15.91 -3.58 2.10
CA LYS A 27 15.40 -3.68 0.73
C LYS A 27 15.33 -5.14 0.26
N GLY A 28 14.19 -5.53 -0.33
CA GLY A 28 13.94 -6.89 -0.83
C GLY A 28 13.46 -7.88 0.22
N SER A 29 13.30 -7.48 1.49
CA SER A 29 12.74 -8.34 2.53
C SER A 29 11.21 -8.27 2.57
N PHE A 30 10.59 -9.35 3.05
CA PHE A 30 9.15 -9.44 3.17
C PHE A 30 8.68 -9.01 4.56
N LEU A 31 7.59 -8.25 4.60
CA LEU A 31 6.83 -8.05 5.82
C LEU A 31 5.97 -9.29 6.10
N PHE A 32 5.31 -9.79 5.06
CA PHE A 32 4.61 -11.08 5.05
C PHE A 32 4.44 -11.57 3.60
N ARG A 33 4.17 -12.86 3.44
CA ARG A 33 3.92 -13.50 2.15
C ARG A 33 2.47 -13.94 2.02
N GLN A 34 2.01 -14.05 0.79
CA GLN A 34 0.74 -14.71 0.47
C GLN A 34 0.75 -16.14 1.02
N GLY A 35 -0.29 -16.51 1.77
CA GLY A 35 -0.39 -17.77 2.47
C GLY A 35 0.09 -17.77 3.93
N ASP A 36 0.82 -16.75 4.37
CA ASP A 36 1.23 -16.62 5.78
C ASP A 36 0.03 -16.35 6.69
N LYS A 37 0.12 -16.81 7.95
CA LYS A 37 -0.83 -16.47 9.02
C LYS A 37 -0.31 -15.30 9.83
N VAL A 38 -0.46 -14.09 9.31
CA VAL A 38 0.00 -12.85 9.97
C VAL A 38 -1.18 -11.88 10.07
N GLY A 39 -1.79 -11.82 11.25
CA GLY A 39 -2.92 -10.95 11.58
C GLY A 39 -2.51 -9.58 12.11
N ASN A 40 -1.36 -9.01 11.72
CA ASN A 40 -0.87 -7.75 12.22
C ASN A 40 -1.14 -6.61 11.23
N LEU A 41 -1.27 -5.38 11.75
CA LEU A 41 -1.16 -4.16 10.97
C LEU A 41 0.29 -3.71 10.91
N PHE A 42 0.68 -3.19 9.76
CA PHE A 42 2.02 -2.63 9.52
C PHE A 42 1.87 -1.18 9.10
N PHE A 43 2.43 -0.27 9.89
CA PHE A 43 2.43 1.15 9.61
C PHE A 43 3.83 1.58 9.16
N VAL A 44 3.94 2.12 7.95
CA VAL A 44 5.23 2.53 7.38
C VAL A 44 5.65 3.86 7.99
N GLN A 45 6.70 3.87 8.79
CA GLN A 45 7.27 5.08 9.38
C GLN A 45 8.25 5.76 8.42
N THR A 46 9.13 4.96 7.80
CA THR A 46 10.04 5.39 6.73
C THR A 46 10.17 4.28 5.70
N GLY A 47 10.40 4.64 4.45
CA GLY A 47 10.60 3.70 3.37
C GLY A 47 9.37 3.47 2.49
N LEU A 48 9.46 2.49 1.62
CA LEU A 48 8.43 2.18 0.62
C LEU A 48 8.28 0.67 0.48
N VAL A 49 7.05 0.20 0.54
CA VAL A 49 6.72 -1.22 0.34
C VAL A 49 5.75 -1.41 -0.82
N LYS A 50 5.80 -2.57 -1.48
CA LYS A 50 4.80 -2.98 -2.48
C LYS A 50 3.98 -4.15 -1.96
N ALA A 51 2.68 -4.10 -2.18
CA ALA A 51 1.76 -5.22 -2.00
C ALA A 51 1.43 -5.81 -3.37
N TYR A 52 1.48 -7.14 -3.51
CA TYR A 52 1.21 -7.81 -4.79
C TYR A 52 0.60 -9.19 -4.59
N TYR A 53 -0.22 -9.58 -5.56
CA TYR A 53 -0.71 -10.95 -5.72
C TYR A 53 0.26 -11.72 -6.59
N GLU A 54 0.49 -12.99 -6.23
CA GLU A 54 1.23 -13.92 -7.06
C GLU A 54 0.30 -15.03 -7.53
N THR A 55 0.30 -15.27 -8.83
CA THR A 55 -0.49 -16.35 -9.42
C THR A 55 0.30 -17.67 -9.41
N ILE A 56 -0.35 -18.79 -9.64
CA ILE A 56 0.26 -20.13 -9.64
C ILE A 56 1.40 -20.24 -10.68
N ASP A 57 1.31 -19.49 -11.78
CA ASP A 57 2.34 -19.41 -12.82
C ASP A 57 3.43 -18.35 -12.53
N GLY A 58 3.49 -17.83 -11.30
CA GLY A 58 4.53 -16.92 -10.81
C GLY A 58 4.44 -15.49 -11.34
N LYS A 59 3.29 -15.07 -11.89
CA LYS A 59 3.08 -13.69 -12.29
C LYS A 59 2.72 -12.83 -11.10
N GLU A 60 3.38 -11.69 -10.99
CA GLU A 60 3.06 -10.67 -9.98
C GLU A 60 2.11 -9.60 -10.54
N PHE A 61 1.05 -9.30 -9.77
CA PHE A 61 0.11 -8.20 -10.00
C PHE A 61 0.17 -7.25 -8.83
N ILE A 62 0.70 -6.05 -9.04
CA ILE A 62 0.85 -5.10 -7.95
C ILE A 62 -0.51 -4.54 -7.57
N LYS A 63 -0.85 -4.71 -6.29
CA LYS A 63 -2.07 -4.24 -5.66
C LYS A 63 -1.96 -2.77 -5.27
N SER A 64 -0.88 -2.41 -4.57
CA SER A 64 -0.61 -1.05 -4.09
C SER A 64 0.86 -0.84 -3.75
N PHE A 65 1.27 0.42 -3.75
CA PHE A 65 2.46 0.89 -3.07
C PHE A 65 2.02 1.58 -1.79
N VAL A 66 2.81 1.44 -0.73
CA VAL A 66 2.52 2.01 0.59
C VAL A 66 3.78 2.68 1.08
N GLY A 67 3.71 4.00 1.24
CA GLY A 67 4.80 4.86 1.68
C GLY A 67 4.64 5.31 3.12
N GLU A 68 5.43 6.31 3.48
CA GLU A 68 5.45 6.89 4.82
C GLU A 68 4.07 7.43 5.23
N GLY A 69 3.68 7.16 6.46
CA GLY A 69 2.40 7.58 7.01
C GLY A 69 1.20 6.71 6.62
N GLU A 70 1.41 5.69 5.81
CA GLU A 70 0.36 4.75 5.40
C GLU A 70 0.47 3.41 6.13
N PHE A 71 -0.61 2.64 6.11
CA PHE A 71 -0.65 1.30 6.71
C PHE A 71 -0.99 0.22 5.68
N ILE A 72 -0.59 -1.00 5.98
CA ILE A 72 -0.91 -2.19 5.20
C ILE A 72 -1.24 -3.37 6.13
N ALA A 73 -2.27 -4.12 5.79
CA ALA A 73 -2.66 -5.36 6.44
C ALA A 73 -3.40 -6.26 5.46
N SER A 74 -3.32 -7.57 5.64
CA SER A 74 -4.23 -8.49 4.97
C SER A 74 -5.53 -8.59 5.76
N MET A 75 -6.60 -7.97 5.27
CA MET A 75 -7.89 -7.96 5.97
C MET A 75 -8.46 -9.38 6.16
N GLN A 76 -8.16 -10.32 5.27
CA GLN A 76 -8.53 -11.73 5.45
C GLN A 76 -7.82 -12.36 6.65
N ALA A 77 -6.54 -12.05 6.84
CA ALA A 77 -5.80 -12.54 7.99
C ALA A 77 -6.23 -11.84 9.30
N VAL A 78 -6.44 -10.51 9.23
CA VAL A 78 -6.80 -9.71 10.42
C VAL A 78 -8.24 -9.93 10.89
N VAL A 79 -9.21 -10.05 9.98
CA VAL A 79 -10.64 -10.06 10.35
C VAL A 79 -11.24 -11.46 10.31
N ALA A 80 -10.83 -12.28 9.35
CA ALA A 80 -11.42 -13.60 9.09
C ALA A 80 -10.56 -14.77 9.60
N ASP A 81 -9.49 -14.51 10.36
CA ASP A 81 -8.52 -15.52 10.84
C ASP A 81 -8.05 -16.48 9.74
N ASN A 82 -7.86 -15.94 8.54
CA ASN A 82 -7.43 -16.67 7.36
C ASN A 82 -5.97 -16.36 7.05
N THR A 83 -5.45 -16.92 5.96
CA THR A 83 -4.11 -16.60 5.48
C THR A 83 -4.07 -15.26 4.74
N CYS A 84 -2.88 -14.65 4.66
CA CYS A 84 -2.65 -13.45 3.87
C CYS A 84 -2.96 -13.70 2.40
N SER A 85 -3.78 -12.85 1.80
CA SER A 85 -4.20 -13.00 0.39
C SER A 85 -3.21 -12.42 -0.62
N PHE A 86 -2.15 -11.76 -0.16
CA PHE A 86 -1.11 -11.13 -0.97
C PHE A 86 0.20 -11.05 -0.19
N SER A 87 1.29 -10.79 -0.89
CA SER A 87 2.61 -10.55 -0.30
C SER A 87 2.91 -9.07 -0.16
N VAL A 88 3.71 -8.70 0.86
CA VAL A 88 4.26 -7.34 1.02
C VAL A 88 5.77 -7.40 1.09
N LEU A 89 6.42 -6.66 0.18
CA LEU A 89 7.87 -6.60 0.00
C LEU A 89 8.36 -5.17 0.15
N SER A 90 9.46 -4.99 0.87
CA SER A 90 10.15 -3.71 1.02
C SER A 90 10.95 -3.36 -0.24
N LEU A 91 10.65 -2.21 -0.85
CA LEU A 91 11.34 -1.73 -2.06
C LEU A 91 12.63 -0.99 -1.75
N GLU A 92 12.78 -0.51 -0.52
CA GLU A 92 13.96 0.15 0.02
C GLU A 92 14.08 -0.16 1.52
N ALA A 93 15.15 0.25 2.18
CA ALA A 93 15.29 0.09 3.63
C ALA A 93 14.12 0.81 4.33
N SER A 94 13.29 0.06 5.07
CA SER A 94 12.05 0.55 5.63
C SER A 94 11.97 0.30 7.13
N GLN A 95 11.44 1.27 7.86
CA GLN A 95 11.10 1.14 9.26
C GLN A 95 9.57 1.11 9.40
N VAL A 96 9.08 0.08 10.04
CA VAL A 96 7.65 -0.23 10.10
C VAL A 96 7.25 -0.51 11.53
N LEU A 97 6.15 0.10 11.99
CA LEU A 97 5.52 -0.23 13.26
C LEU A 97 4.56 -1.40 13.03
N GLU A 98 4.85 -2.54 13.63
CA GLU A 98 4.03 -3.74 13.60
C GLU A 98 3.09 -3.72 14.81
N VAL A 99 1.78 -3.69 14.58
CA VAL A 99 0.74 -3.64 15.60
C VAL A 99 -0.03 -4.95 15.58
N PRO A 100 0.00 -5.76 16.66
CA PRO A 100 -0.78 -6.99 16.74
C PRO A 100 -2.28 -6.70 16.66
N GLN A 101 -3.04 -7.57 15.96
CA GLN A 101 -4.49 -7.45 15.84
C GLN A 101 -5.19 -7.29 17.19
N GLN A 102 -4.83 -8.11 18.19
CA GLN A 102 -5.48 -8.06 19.50
C GLN A 102 -5.24 -6.72 20.21
N ALA A 103 -4.06 -6.16 20.07
CA ALA A 103 -3.75 -4.84 20.64
C ALA A 103 -4.58 -3.74 19.97
N LEU A 104 -4.75 -3.80 18.64
CA LEU A 104 -5.62 -2.88 17.90
C LEU A 104 -7.08 -3.00 18.37
N LEU A 105 -7.61 -4.23 18.47
CA LEU A 105 -9.00 -4.47 18.89
C LEU A 105 -9.25 -3.95 20.32
N ASN A 106 -8.30 -4.15 21.21
CA ASN A 106 -8.39 -3.63 22.58
C ASN A 106 -8.42 -2.09 22.63
N LEU A 107 -7.57 -1.42 21.83
CA LEU A 107 -7.57 0.03 21.72
C LEU A 107 -8.90 0.55 21.16
N VAL A 108 -9.40 -0.03 20.09
CA VAL A 108 -10.68 0.34 19.45
C VAL A 108 -11.86 0.15 20.40
N ALA A 109 -11.81 -0.88 21.26
CA ALA A 109 -12.87 -1.14 22.25
C ALA A 109 -12.87 -0.15 23.43
N CYS A 110 -11.71 0.43 23.76
CA CYS A 110 -11.55 1.28 24.95
C CYS A 110 -11.52 2.79 24.64
N ASP A 111 -11.24 3.17 23.39
CA ASP A 111 -11.05 4.56 23.00
C ASP A 111 -11.85 4.90 21.73
N LEU A 112 -12.85 5.78 21.89
CA LEU A 112 -13.73 6.18 20.81
C LEU A 112 -12.99 6.99 19.72
N GLU A 113 -11.98 7.77 20.06
CA GLU A 113 -11.19 8.53 19.08
C GLU A 113 -10.34 7.58 18.22
N VAL A 114 -9.77 6.52 18.83
CA VAL A 114 -9.11 5.45 18.10
C VAL A 114 -10.08 4.75 17.16
N ALA A 115 -11.27 4.39 17.65
CA ALA A 115 -12.29 3.73 16.87
C ALA A 115 -12.72 4.57 15.65
N TRP A 116 -12.95 5.87 15.84
CA TRP A 116 -13.26 6.80 14.75
C TRP A 116 -12.13 6.91 13.73
N SER A 117 -10.89 6.97 14.21
CA SER A 117 -9.72 7.07 13.36
C SER A 117 -9.50 5.80 12.53
N VAL A 118 -9.65 4.63 13.14
CA VAL A 118 -9.60 3.33 12.43
C VAL A 118 -10.72 3.23 11.40
N ASN A 119 -11.94 3.64 11.75
CA ASN A 119 -13.07 3.67 10.80
C ASN A 119 -12.77 4.57 9.61
N LYS A 120 -12.24 5.78 9.83
CA LYS A 120 -11.82 6.68 8.76
C LYS A 120 -10.75 6.05 7.86
N MET A 121 -9.73 5.40 8.46
CA MET A 121 -8.70 4.67 7.69
C MET A 121 -9.30 3.57 6.81
N LEU A 122 -10.29 2.84 7.30
CA LEU A 122 -10.98 1.79 6.54
C LEU A 122 -11.82 2.36 5.40
N LEU A 123 -12.51 3.49 5.62
CA LEU A 123 -13.25 4.20 4.57
C LEU A 123 -12.31 4.72 3.48
N ASP A 124 -11.19 5.36 3.86
CA ASP A 124 -10.17 5.83 2.90
C ASP A 124 -9.59 4.67 2.09
N LEU A 125 -9.34 3.52 2.73
CA LEU A 125 -8.89 2.31 2.06
C LEU A 125 -9.95 1.78 1.08
N SER A 126 -11.23 1.81 1.47
CA SER A 126 -12.35 1.39 0.61
C SER A 126 -12.45 2.26 -0.63
N MET A 127 -12.40 3.59 -0.47
CA MET A 127 -12.41 4.55 -1.59
C MET A 127 -11.21 4.36 -2.52
N LYS A 128 -10.00 4.14 -1.97
CA LYS A 128 -8.81 3.83 -2.78
C LYS A 128 -8.98 2.54 -3.60
N LYS A 129 -9.63 1.51 -3.04
CA LYS A 129 -9.93 0.25 -3.75
C LYS A 129 -10.95 0.45 -4.85
N GLU A 130 -12.06 1.14 -4.58
CA GLU A 130 -13.09 1.46 -5.57
C GLU A 130 -12.51 2.24 -6.74
N GLN A 131 -11.75 3.29 -6.46
CA GLN A 131 -11.05 4.07 -7.49
C GLN A 131 -10.12 3.19 -8.32
N ARG A 132 -9.37 2.29 -7.67
CA ARG A 132 -8.45 1.38 -8.33
C ARG A 132 -9.17 0.38 -9.23
N GLU A 133 -10.30 -0.14 -8.79
CA GLU A 133 -11.16 -1.03 -9.56
C GLU A 133 -11.71 -0.33 -10.81
N TYR A 134 -12.27 0.87 -10.64
CA TYR A 134 -12.74 1.71 -11.75
C TYR A 134 -11.63 1.94 -12.80
N GLU A 135 -10.43 2.29 -12.35
CA GLU A 135 -9.30 2.53 -13.25
C GLU A 135 -8.93 1.28 -14.07
N LEU A 136 -8.88 0.12 -13.42
CA LEU A 136 -8.52 -1.13 -14.11
C LEU A 136 -9.60 -1.59 -15.09
N LEU A 137 -10.88 -1.39 -14.75
CA LEU A 137 -12.00 -1.88 -15.55
C LEU A 137 -12.41 -0.90 -16.66
N CYS A 138 -12.36 0.40 -16.39
CA CYS A 138 -12.99 1.40 -17.25
C CYS A 138 -12.01 2.31 -17.99
N MET A 139 -10.78 2.48 -17.48
CA MET A 139 -9.85 3.44 -18.10
C MET A 139 -8.85 2.77 -19.06
N PRO A 140 -8.55 3.39 -20.22
CA PRO A 140 -7.49 2.93 -21.10
C PRO A 140 -6.11 3.09 -20.43
N PRO A 141 -5.09 2.30 -20.81
CA PRO A 141 -3.77 2.28 -20.17
C PRO A 141 -3.09 3.65 -20.03
N GLU A 142 -3.24 4.50 -21.04
CA GLU A 142 -2.66 5.84 -21.04
C GLU A 142 -3.29 6.75 -19.97
N ALA A 143 -4.61 6.72 -19.87
CA ALA A 143 -5.33 7.48 -18.84
C ALA A 143 -4.98 6.97 -17.42
N ARG A 144 -4.83 5.64 -17.23
CA ARG A 144 -4.35 5.07 -15.96
C ARG A 144 -2.95 5.56 -15.60
N TYR A 145 -2.05 5.65 -16.59
CA TYR A 145 -0.70 6.17 -16.36
C TYR A 145 -0.72 7.65 -15.94
N LEU A 146 -1.51 8.49 -16.62
CA LEU A 146 -1.65 9.91 -16.25
C LEU A 146 -2.22 10.06 -14.83
N ALA A 147 -3.30 9.35 -14.50
CA ALA A 147 -3.89 9.36 -13.16
C ALA A 147 -2.91 8.87 -12.08
N PHE A 148 -2.09 7.87 -12.40
CA PHE A 148 -1.02 7.42 -11.52
C PHE A 148 0.05 8.50 -11.30
N CYS A 149 0.47 9.21 -12.36
CA CYS A 149 1.43 10.31 -12.26
C CYS A 149 0.92 11.47 -11.40
N GLU A 150 -0.35 11.81 -11.51
CA GLU A 150 -0.98 12.89 -10.73
C GLU A 150 -1.02 12.59 -9.23
N ARG A 151 -1.34 11.34 -8.86
CA ARG A 151 -1.49 10.94 -7.45
C ARG A 151 -0.20 10.46 -6.80
N GLY A 152 0.68 9.87 -7.58
CA GLY A 152 1.89 9.22 -7.09
C GLY A 152 3.18 9.95 -7.43
N PHE A 153 3.14 11.25 -7.68
CA PHE A 153 4.30 12.03 -8.14
C PHE A 153 5.54 11.82 -7.27
N GLU A 154 5.39 11.79 -5.94
CA GLU A 154 6.48 11.58 -5.00
C GLU A 154 7.07 10.16 -5.04
N LEU A 155 6.27 9.16 -5.46
CA LEU A 155 6.67 7.76 -5.50
C LEU A 155 7.34 7.36 -6.83
N ILE A 156 7.07 8.09 -7.93
CA ILE A 156 7.51 7.70 -9.28
C ILE A 156 9.03 7.55 -9.36
N GLY A 157 9.77 8.44 -8.71
CA GLY A 157 11.24 8.38 -8.66
C GLY A 157 11.82 7.19 -7.86
N ARG A 158 11.01 6.58 -7.01
CA ARG A 158 11.37 5.44 -6.12
C ARG A 158 10.97 4.09 -6.69
N LEU A 159 10.18 4.06 -7.77
CA LEU A 159 9.60 2.85 -8.36
C LEU A 159 10.32 2.44 -9.64
N SER A 160 10.49 1.12 -9.83
CA SER A 160 11.00 0.59 -11.10
C SER A 160 9.93 0.68 -12.20
N GLN A 161 10.37 0.78 -13.45
CA GLN A 161 9.47 0.75 -14.62
C GLN A 161 8.64 -0.54 -14.68
N ASN A 162 9.21 -1.65 -14.24
CA ASN A 162 8.52 -2.93 -14.18
C ASN A 162 7.40 -2.90 -13.12
N ASP A 163 7.66 -2.33 -11.94
CA ASP A 163 6.65 -2.21 -10.90
C ASP A 163 5.51 -1.27 -11.33
N ILE A 164 5.83 -0.14 -11.96
CA ILE A 164 4.81 0.77 -12.52
C ILE A 164 3.97 0.04 -13.58
N ALA A 165 4.58 -0.67 -14.51
CA ALA A 165 3.86 -1.40 -15.55
C ALA A 165 2.93 -2.48 -14.96
N ARG A 166 3.43 -3.28 -14.00
CA ARG A 166 2.64 -4.28 -13.28
C ARG A 166 1.50 -3.66 -12.47
N TYR A 167 1.72 -2.51 -11.87
CA TYR A 167 0.66 -1.75 -11.18
C TYR A 167 -0.41 -1.31 -12.17
N LEU A 168 -0.04 -0.79 -13.34
CA LEU A 168 -0.98 -0.35 -14.37
C LEU A 168 -1.67 -1.52 -15.13
N GLY A 169 -1.27 -2.76 -14.87
CA GLY A 169 -1.79 -3.93 -15.58
C GLY A 169 -1.38 -3.98 -17.06
N ILE A 170 -0.17 -3.49 -17.39
CA ILE A 170 0.38 -3.47 -18.75
C ILE A 170 1.80 -4.03 -18.78
N THR A 171 2.31 -4.28 -19.98
CA THR A 171 3.71 -4.71 -20.13
C THR A 171 4.67 -3.51 -20.03
N PRO A 172 5.94 -3.71 -19.61
CA PRO A 172 6.96 -2.65 -19.61
C PRO A 172 7.15 -2.01 -20.98
N VAL A 173 7.02 -2.79 -22.07
CA VAL A 173 7.08 -2.28 -23.45
C VAL A 173 5.92 -1.33 -23.75
N ALA A 174 4.70 -1.67 -23.31
CA ALA A 174 3.54 -0.80 -23.48
C ALA A 174 3.72 0.50 -22.68
N LEU A 175 4.20 0.43 -21.43
CA LEU A 175 4.52 1.60 -20.61
C LEU A 175 5.56 2.51 -21.30
N SER A 176 6.63 1.95 -21.82
CA SER A 176 7.67 2.70 -22.55
C SER A 176 7.09 3.45 -23.75
N ARG A 177 6.19 2.82 -24.52
CA ARG A 177 5.50 3.45 -25.68
C ARG A 177 4.59 4.61 -25.23
N ILE A 178 3.83 4.43 -24.14
CA ILE A 178 2.98 5.49 -23.56
C ILE A 178 3.84 6.67 -23.15
N ARG A 179 4.91 6.45 -22.37
CA ARG A 179 5.82 7.51 -21.93
C ARG A 179 6.42 8.29 -23.07
N ARG A 180 6.90 7.61 -24.11
CA ARG A 180 7.45 8.26 -25.31
C ARG A 180 6.42 9.13 -26.03
N ARG A 181 5.16 8.65 -26.15
CA ARG A 181 4.07 9.40 -26.77
C ARG A 181 3.69 10.65 -25.99
N LEU A 182 3.75 10.59 -24.66
CA LEU A 182 3.47 11.70 -23.75
C LEU A 182 4.67 12.66 -23.55
N GLY A 183 5.81 12.41 -24.20
CA GLY A 183 7.01 13.25 -24.05
C GLY A 183 7.68 13.12 -22.67
N VAL A 184 7.31 12.11 -21.87
CA VAL A 184 7.88 11.88 -20.55
C VAL A 184 9.19 11.10 -20.71
N GLN A 185 10.33 11.79 -20.58
CA GLN A 185 11.64 11.13 -20.61
C GLN A 185 11.78 10.22 -19.37
N ALA A 186 12.47 9.07 -19.57
CA ALA A 186 12.81 8.21 -18.45
C ALA A 186 13.72 8.98 -17.47
N ALA A 187 13.30 9.17 -16.23
CA ALA A 187 14.25 9.47 -15.16
C ALA A 187 15.27 8.32 -15.15
N ARG A 188 16.55 8.65 -15.33
CA ARG A 188 17.67 7.70 -15.30
C ARG A 188 17.87 7.17 -13.89
#